data_3de92cb64f021514839a6c91292224b6
#
_entry.id   3de92cb64f021514839a6c91292224b6
#
_cell.length_a   1.000
_cell.length_b   1.000
_cell.length_c   1.000
_cell.angle_alpha   90.00
_cell.angle_beta   90.00
_cell.angle_gamma   90.00
#
_symmetry.space_group_name_H-M   'P 1'
#
loop_
_entity.id
_entity.type
_entity.pdbx_description
1 polymer ?
#
loop_
_entity_poly.entity_id
_entity_poly.type
_entity_poly.pdbx_seq_one_letter_code
_entity_poly.pdbx_strand_id
1 'polypeptide(L)'
;MVNPSSDLRPVYTIDALDRIVFGNAAWIEFIRPEGGKRPALQDYIGRSVWELRAGGEIRRLWEVLYERVRAVGAPVFVPMRADTPSERRLIDIELRPLADRSIQHICDRAWTEARPAVALLDPAWPRDDRTLRSCAWCRRIQVRLAVWEEVEDAQFTLAIEAAGTLPSLHPGVCVTCKQALLKTFPARVA
;
A
#
# COMPACT_ATOMS: atom_id res chain seq x y z
N MET A 1 -25.00 -8.54 -8.33
CA MET A 1 -23.57 -8.73 -7.96
C MET A 1 -22.72 -8.45 -9.20
N VAL A 2 -21.77 -7.52 -9.13
CA VAL A 2 -20.85 -7.24 -10.25
C VAL A 2 -19.87 -8.41 -10.34
N ASN A 3 -19.66 -8.93 -11.56
CA ASN A 3 -18.67 -9.98 -11.78
C ASN A 3 -17.25 -9.39 -11.60
N PRO A 4 -16.48 -9.79 -10.57
CA PRO A 4 -15.17 -9.20 -10.29
C PRO A 4 -14.15 -9.43 -11.41
N SER A 5 -14.35 -10.45 -12.26
CA SER A 5 -13.46 -10.71 -13.39
C SER A 5 -13.58 -9.70 -14.53
N SER A 6 -14.73 -9.01 -14.63
CA SER A 6 -14.97 -7.96 -15.63
C SER A 6 -14.75 -6.53 -15.09
N ASP A 7 -14.45 -6.38 -13.81
CA ASP A 7 -14.17 -5.08 -13.21
C ASP A 7 -12.82 -4.55 -13.75
N LEU A 8 -12.84 -3.32 -14.26
CA LEU A 8 -11.63 -2.65 -14.75
C LEU A 8 -10.74 -2.13 -13.61
N ARG A 9 -11.28 -2.09 -12.38
CA ARG A 9 -10.50 -1.77 -11.18
C ARG A 9 -9.65 -2.96 -10.77
N PRO A 10 -8.47 -2.73 -10.16
CA PRO A 10 -7.70 -3.80 -9.53
C PRO A 10 -8.51 -4.48 -8.41
N VAL A 11 -8.77 -5.77 -8.57
CA VAL A 11 -9.51 -6.58 -7.59
C VAL A 11 -8.73 -7.84 -7.26
N TYR A 12 -8.58 -8.14 -5.96
CA TYR A 12 -8.14 -9.44 -5.50
C TYR A 12 -8.93 -9.87 -4.25
N THR A 13 -8.94 -11.15 -3.94
CA THR A 13 -9.65 -11.72 -2.79
C THR A 13 -8.71 -12.59 -1.98
N ILE A 14 -8.78 -12.46 -0.67
CA ILE A 14 -8.14 -13.36 0.28
C ILE A 14 -9.20 -14.21 0.99
N ASP A 15 -8.88 -15.46 1.30
CA ASP A 15 -9.72 -16.36 2.08
C ASP A 15 -9.67 -16.06 3.60
N ALA A 16 -10.36 -16.89 4.39
CA ALA A 16 -10.37 -16.78 5.85
C ALA A 16 -8.98 -16.99 6.51
N LEU A 17 -8.01 -17.55 5.78
CA LEU A 17 -6.64 -17.78 6.22
C LEU A 17 -5.65 -16.76 5.62
N ASP A 18 -6.17 -15.66 5.06
CA ASP A 18 -5.39 -14.61 4.40
C ASP A 18 -4.57 -15.10 3.20
N ARG A 19 -5.04 -16.13 2.49
CA ARG A 19 -4.43 -16.59 1.23
C ARG A 19 -5.13 -15.97 0.05
N ILE A 20 -4.37 -15.58 -0.96
CA ILE A 20 -4.91 -15.03 -2.20
C ILE A 20 -5.61 -16.15 -2.96
N VAL A 21 -6.92 -16.01 -3.19
CA VAL A 21 -7.75 -17.00 -3.90
C VAL A 21 -8.27 -16.49 -5.24
N PHE A 22 -8.18 -15.19 -5.47
CA PHE A 22 -8.59 -14.55 -6.71
C PHE A 22 -7.80 -13.27 -6.97
N GLY A 23 -7.58 -12.96 -8.24
CA GLY A 23 -7.10 -11.67 -8.73
C GLY A 23 -7.51 -11.46 -10.18
N ASN A 24 -7.94 -10.24 -10.54
CA ASN A 24 -8.27 -9.93 -11.93
C ASN A 24 -7.05 -9.41 -12.71
N ALA A 25 -7.21 -9.26 -14.02
CA ALA A 25 -6.13 -8.77 -14.90
C ALA A 25 -5.67 -7.35 -14.52
N ALA A 26 -6.59 -6.49 -14.07
CA ALA A 26 -6.28 -5.13 -13.64
C ALA A 26 -5.42 -5.14 -12.36
N TRP A 27 -5.64 -6.08 -11.44
CA TRP A 27 -4.78 -6.24 -10.26
C TRP A 27 -3.36 -6.67 -10.63
N ILE A 28 -3.21 -7.59 -11.58
CA ILE A 28 -1.90 -8.03 -12.07
C ILE A 28 -1.12 -6.87 -12.71
N GLU A 29 -1.79 -6.00 -13.45
CA GLU A 29 -1.17 -4.79 -13.98
C GLU A 29 -0.82 -3.78 -12.88
N PHE A 30 -1.68 -3.65 -11.86
CA PHE A 30 -1.47 -2.73 -10.74
C PHE A 30 -0.24 -3.10 -9.90
N ILE A 31 0.01 -4.40 -9.67
CA ILE A 31 1.17 -4.87 -8.88
C ILE A 31 2.43 -5.05 -9.73
N ARG A 32 2.36 -4.84 -11.05
CA ARG A 32 3.52 -4.95 -11.92
C ARG A 32 4.58 -3.90 -11.54
N PRO A 33 5.84 -4.32 -11.30
CA PRO A 33 6.92 -3.36 -11.11
C PRO A 33 7.07 -2.45 -12.34
N GLU A 34 7.34 -1.17 -12.13
CA GLU A 34 7.57 -0.22 -13.21
C GLU A 34 8.76 -0.71 -14.07
N GLY A 35 8.57 -0.84 -15.38
CA GLY A 35 9.57 -1.42 -16.30
C GLY A 35 9.80 -2.94 -16.14
N GLY A 36 9.13 -3.60 -15.20
CA GLY A 36 9.26 -5.03 -14.93
C GLY A 36 8.39 -5.92 -15.80
N LYS A 37 8.68 -7.23 -15.77
CA LYS A 37 7.82 -8.24 -16.40
C LYS A 37 6.46 -8.27 -15.72
N ARG A 38 5.41 -8.51 -16.52
CA ARG A 38 4.07 -8.76 -16.00
C ARG A 38 4.07 -10.06 -15.19
N PRO A 39 3.71 -10.03 -13.90
CA PRO A 39 3.62 -11.25 -13.12
C PRO A 39 2.46 -12.14 -13.59
N ALA A 40 2.55 -13.44 -13.37
CA ALA A 40 1.46 -14.35 -13.62
C ALA A 40 0.55 -14.47 -12.38
N LEU A 41 -0.76 -14.53 -12.57
CA LEU A 41 -1.71 -14.68 -11.46
C LEU A 41 -1.41 -15.94 -10.63
N GLN A 42 -1.01 -17.01 -11.29
CA GLN A 42 -0.68 -18.30 -10.66
C GLN A 42 0.46 -18.21 -9.65
N ASP A 43 1.35 -17.22 -9.79
CA ASP A 43 2.46 -17.00 -8.85
C ASP A 43 1.97 -16.51 -7.48
N TYR A 44 0.72 -16.07 -7.40
CA TYR A 44 0.11 -15.49 -6.19
C TYR A 44 -0.99 -16.35 -5.59
N ILE A 45 -1.74 -17.10 -6.40
CA ILE A 45 -2.86 -17.93 -5.91
C ILE A 45 -2.36 -18.97 -4.90
N GLY A 46 -3.03 -19.03 -3.76
CA GLY A 46 -2.70 -19.91 -2.62
C GLY A 46 -1.64 -19.36 -1.68
N ARG A 47 -0.90 -18.32 -2.08
CA ARG A 47 0.12 -17.70 -1.21
C ARG A 47 -0.54 -16.80 -0.17
N SER A 48 0.11 -16.70 0.98
CA SER A 48 -0.30 -15.76 2.01
C SER A 48 -0.10 -14.31 1.54
N VAL A 49 -1.10 -13.45 1.74
CA VAL A 49 -0.98 -12.01 1.47
C VAL A 49 0.17 -11.37 2.29
N TRP A 50 0.56 -12.00 3.38
CA TRP A 50 1.65 -11.54 4.24
C TRP A 50 3.02 -11.70 3.61
N GLU A 51 3.17 -12.55 2.61
CA GLU A 51 4.40 -12.66 1.83
C GLU A 51 4.60 -11.48 0.87
N LEU A 52 3.51 -10.80 0.50
CA LEU A 52 3.52 -9.65 -0.39
C LEU A 52 3.56 -8.31 0.37
N ARG A 53 3.40 -8.34 1.68
CA ARG A 53 3.37 -7.13 2.50
C ARG A 53 4.63 -7.03 3.35
N ALA A 54 5.08 -5.79 3.56
CA ALA A 54 6.15 -5.53 4.51
C ALA A 54 5.75 -6.07 5.90
N GLY A 55 6.71 -6.65 6.60
CA GLY A 55 6.51 -7.23 7.91
C GLY A 55 6.31 -6.19 9.04
N GLY A 56 6.37 -6.65 10.29
CA GLY A 56 6.37 -5.80 11.47
C GLY A 56 5.08 -5.01 11.69
N GLU A 57 5.21 -3.69 11.89
CA GLU A 57 4.10 -2.80 12.24
C GLU A 57 3.03 -2.72 11.14
N ILE A 58 3.44 -2.72 9.87
CA ILE A 58 2.52 -2.65 8.73
C ILE A 58 1.61 -3.88 8.69
N ARG A 59 2.20 -5.05 8.83
CA ARG A 59 1.45 -6.31 8.90
C ARG A 59 0.42 -6.29 10.03
N ARG A 60 0.81 -5.89 11.24
CA ARG A 60 -0.10 -5.82 12.40
C ARG A 60 -1.29 -4.90 12.16
N LEU A 61 -1.08 -3.76 11.50
CA LEU A 61 -2.18 -2.84 11.16
C LEU A 61 -3.16 -3.47 10.17
N TRP A 62 -2.66 -4.17 9.14
CA TRP A 62 -3.52 -4.88 8.21
C TRP A 62 -4.24 -6.07 8.86
N GLU A 63 -3.60 -6.81 9.77
CA GLU A 63 -4.24 -7.87 10.56
C GLU A 63 -5.44 -7.30 11.35
N VAL A 64 -5.25 -6.19 12.05
CA VAL A 64 -6.33 -5.49 12.76
C VAL A 64 -7.44 -5.04 11.81
N LEU A 65 -7.11 -4.51 10.63
CA LEU A 65 -8.09 -4.12 9.62
C LEU A 65 -8.93 -5.34 9.16
N TYR A 66 -8.28 -6.43 8.82
CA TYR A 66 -8.96 -7.65 8.35
C TYR A 66 -9.86 -8.27 9.41
N GLU A 67 -9.38 -8.38 10.65
CA GLU A 67 -10.20 -8.86 11.76
C GLU A 67 -11.46 -8.02 11.93
N ARG A 68 -11.34 -6.69 11.85
CA ARG A 68 -12.47 -5.78 12.00
C ARG A 68 -13.44 -5.85 10.82
N VAL A 69 -12.96 -5.88 9.59
CA VAL A 69 -13.80 -6.07 8.40
C VAL A 69 -14.64 -7.34 8.54
N ARG A 70 -14.01 -8.43 8.97
CA ARG A 70 -14.70 -9.71 9.21
C ARG A 70 -15.70 -9.64 10.37
N ALA A 71 -15.41 -8.87 11.42
CA ALA A 71 -16.27 -8.74 12.58
C ALA A 71 -17.47 -7.83 12.36
N VAL A 72 -17.27 -6.73 11.60
CA VAL A 72 -18.33 -5.74 11.31
C VAL A 72 -19.28 -6.24 10.22
N GLY A 73 -18.78 -7.02 9.26
CA GLY A 73 -19.59 -7.53 8.15
C GLY A 73 -20.03 -6.46 7.14
N ALA A 74 -19.39 -5.28 7.15
CA ALA A 74 -19.66 -4.18 6.23
C ALA A 74 -18.38 -3.72 5.53
N PRO A 75 -18.48 -3.14 4.31
CA PRO A 75 -17.33 -2.62 3.61
C PRO A 75 -16.62 -1.51 4.39
N VAL A 76 -15.30 -1.50 4.29
CA VAL A 76 -14.42 -0.52 4.91
C VAL A 76 -13.52 0.10 3.86
N PHE A 77 -13.33 1.42 3.90
CA PHE A 77 -12.51 2.15 2.96
C PHE A 77 -11.19 2.57 3.61
N VAL A 78 -10.09 2.26 2.95
CA VAL A 78 -8.74 2.54 3.42
C VAL A 78 -8.03 3.40 2.37
N PRO A 79 -7.97 4.73 2.56
CA PRO A 79 -7.22 5.59 1.65
C PRO A 79 -5.72 5.39 1.85
N MET A 80 -4.97 5.31 0.75
CA MET A 80 -3.52 5.27 0.80
C MET A 80 -2.89 5.86 -0.46
N ARG A 81 -1.62 6.26 -0.35
CA ARG A 81 -0.82 6.78 -1.45
C ARG A 81 -0.06 5.65 -2.15
N ALA A 82 -0.14 5.63 -3.47
CA ALA A 82 0.61 4.72 -4.35
C ALA A 82 1.41 5.51 -5.39
N ASP A 83 2.21 6.43 -4.91
CA ASP A 83 3.00 7.34 -5.72
C ASP A 83 4.01 6.62 -6.61
N THR A 84 4.18 7.14 -7.81
CA THR A 84 5.31 6.87 -8.69
C THR A 84 6.31 8.03 -8.65
N PRO A 85 7.48 7.92 -9.27
CA PRO A 85 8.40 9.06 -9.38
C PRO A 85 7.74 10.32 -9.93
N SER A 86 6.91 10.22 -10.97
CA SER A 86 6.31 11.34 -11.71
C SER A 86 4.87 11.67 -11.36
N GLU A 87 4.23 10.90 -10.45
CA GLU A 87 2.83 11.10 -10.08
C GLU A 87 2.60 10.87 -8.59
N ARG A 88 1.80 11.74 -7.99
CA ARG A 88 1.13 11.47 -6.71
C ARG A 88 -0.19 10.75 -7.01
N ARG A 89 -0.43 9.64 -6.34
CA ARG A 89 -1.65 8.84 -6.54
C ARG A 89 -2.30 8.54 -5.21
N LEU A 90 -3.55 8.99 -5.05
CA LEU A 90 -4.40 8.55 -3.97
C LEU A 90 -5.25 7.39 -4.47
N ILE A 91 -5.24 6.30 -3.73
CA ILE A 91 -6.11 5.13 -3.96
C ILE A 91 -7.00 4.94 -2.74
N ASP A 92 -8.28 4.65 -2.99
CA ASP A 92 -9.20 4.12 -1.99
C ASP A 92 -9.28 2.60 -2.17
N ILE A 93 -8.95 1.88 -1.11
CA ILE A 93 -9.10 0.43 -1.08
C ILE A 93 -10.39 0.11 -0.33
N GLU A 94 -11.39 -0.39 -1.04
CA GLU A 94 -12.56 -0.98 -0.41
C GLU A 94 -12.22 -2.40 0.03
N LEU A 95 -12.34 -2.68 1.31
CA LEU A 95 -12.27 -3.99 1.93
C LEU A 95 -13.69 -4.50 2.13
N ARG A 96 -14.15 -5.39 1.25
CA ARG A 96 -15.51 -5.92 1.29
C ARG A 96 -15.52 -7.32 1.88
N PRO A 97 -16.19 -7.53 3.03
CA PRO A 97 -16.32 -8.86 3.60
C PRO A 97 -17.26 -9.73 2.75
N LEU A 98 -16.94 -11.01 2.61
CA LEU A 98 -17.75 -12.02 1.95
C LEU A 98 -18.27 -13.03 2.98
N ALA A 99 -19.30 -13.82 2.60
CA ALA A 99 -20.02 -14.72 3.50
C ALA A 99 -19.14 -15.82 4.13
N ASP A 100 -18.09 -16.25 3.43
CA ASP A 100 -17.13 -17.28 3.85
C ASP A 100 -15.95 -16.73 4.68
N ARG A 101 -16.07 -15.51 5.21
CA ARG A 101 -15.01 -14.74 5.89
C ARG A 101 -13.87 -14.30 4.97
N SER A 102 -13.97 -14.50 3.66
CA SER A 102 -13.05 -13.92 2.69
C SER A 102 -13.19 -12.40 2.68
N ILE A 103 -12.15 -11.71 2.20
CA ILE A 103 -12.16 -10.26 2.01
C ILE A 103 -11.80 -9.97 0.56
N GLN A 104 -12.69 -9.28 -0.13
CA GLN A 104 -12.41 -8.73 -1.45
C GLN A 104 -11.81 -7.33 -1.32
N HIS A 105 -10.68 -7.12 -1.98
CA HIS A 105 -10.01 -5.82 -2.07
C HIS A 105 -10.31 -5.24 -3.44
N ILE A 106 -10.86 -4.04 -3.46
CA ILE A 106 -11.16 -3.29 -4.68
C ILE A 106 -10.41 -1.96 -4.59
N CYS A 107 -9.50 -1.72 -5.52
CA CYS A 107 -8.70 -0.50 -5.53
C CYS A 107 -9.28 0.50 -6.53
N ASP A 108 -9.76 1.63 -6.03
CA ASP A 108 -10.17 2.76 -6.85
C ASP A 108 -9.10 3.84 -6.87
N ARG A 109 -8.80 4.38 -8.06
CA ARG A 109 -7.93 5.53 -8.18
C ARG A 109 -8.76 6.79 -7.94
N ALA A 110 -8.72 7.30 -6.70
CA ALA A 110 -9.49 8.45 -6.31
C ALA A 110 -8.93 9.76 -6.90
N TRP A 111 -7.59 9.83 -7.07
CA TRP A 111 -6.94 11.06 -7.53
C TRP A 111 -5.52 10.80 -8.03
N THR A 112 -5.10 11.55 -9.05
CA THR A 112 -3.74 11.55 -9.60
C THR A 112 -3.31 12.97 -9.93
N GLU A 113 -2.09 13.33 -9.54
CA GLU A 113 -1.45 14.60 -9.84
C GLU A 113 -0.04 14.35 -10.39
N ALA A 114 0.24 14.91 -11.57
CA ALA A 114 1.59 14.89 -12.12
C ALA A 114 2.53 15.79 -11.31
N ARG A 115 3.78 15.37 -11.16
CA ARG A 115 4.85 16.14 -10.51
C ARG A 115 6.18 15.97 -11.22
N PRO A 116 7.17 16.86 -10.97
CA PRO A 116 8.55 16.60 -11.36
C PRO A 116 9.02 15.24 -10.82
N ALA A 117 9.78 14.51 -11.64
CA ALA A 117 10.23 13.17 -11.25
C ALA A 117 11.09 13.19 -9.99
N VAL A 118 10.71 12.38 -9.01
CA VAL A 118 11.40 12.23 -7.73
C VAL A 118 12.24 10.97 -7.76
N ALA A 119 13.55 11.11 -7.97
CA ALA A 119 14.50 10.00 -8.08
C ALA A 119 14.48 9.07 -6.86
N LEU A 120 14.22 9.59 -5.66
CA LEU A 120 14.12 8.79 -4.43
C LEU A 120 13.03 7.71 -4.50
N LEU A 121 11.99 7.90 -5.31
CA LEU A 121 10.92 6.92 -5.52
C LEU A 121 11.16 6.01 -6.73
N ASP A 122 12.19 6.25 -7.52
CA ASP A 122 12.52 5.40 -8.67
C ASP A 122 13.22 4.13 -8.19
N PRO A 123 12.61 2.94 -8.36
CA PRO A 123 13.23 1.68 -7.93
C PRO A 123 14.47 1.31 -8.75
N ALA A 124 14.63 1.87 -9.95
CA ALA A 124 15.80 1.62 -10.82
C ALA A 124 17.00 2.49 -10.45
N TRP A 125 16.82 3.53 -9.62
CA TRP A 125 17.93 4.39 -9.21
C TRP A 125 18.91 3.64 -8.28
N PRO A 126 20.23 3.77 -8.49
CA PRO A 126 21.23 3.12 -7.65
C PRO A 126 21.09 3.50 -6.17
N ARG A 127 21.22 2.52 -5.27
CA ARG A 127 21.09 2.71 -3.81
C ARG A 127 22.43 2.57 -3.11
N ASP A 128 22.59 3.37 -2.05
CA ASP A 128 23.70 3.25 -1.10
C ASP A 128 23.25 2.53 0.19
N ASP A 129 24.13 2.48 1.19
CA ASP A 129 23.88 1.79 2.46
C ASP A 129 22.98 2.58 3.43
N ARG A 130 22.67 3.86 3.12
CA ARG A 130 21.77 4.65 3.94
C ARG A 130 20.34 4.16 3.78
N THR A 131 19.57 4.26 4.85
CA THR A 131 18.17 3.85 4.87
C THR A 131 17.30 4.96 5.42
N LEU A 132 16.21 5.27 4.71
CA LEU A 132 15.17 6.20 5.14
C LEU A 132 13.87 5.45 5.37
N ARG A 133 13.13 5.84 6.41
CA ARG A 133 11.79 5.30 6.63
C ARG A 133 10.77 6.03 5.78
N SER A 134 9.99 5.29 4.99
CA SER A 134 8.87 5.79 4.19
C SER A 134 7.56 5.25 4.75
N CYS A 135 6.57 6.12 4.95
CA CYS A 135 5.25 5.68 5.39
C CYS A 135 4.54 4.89 4.30
N ALA A 136 4.14 3.64 4.60
CA ALA A 136 3.46 2.77 3.64
C ALA A 136 2.06 3.30 3.23
N TRP A 137 1.45 4.20 4.02
CA TRP A 137 0.11 4.76 3.75
C TRP A 137 0.15 6.11 3.05
N CYS A 138 0.95 7.07 3.51
CA CYS A 138 0.95 8.43 2.94
C CYS A 138 2.20 8.78 2.15
N ARG A 139 3.17 7.85 2.02
CA ARG A 139 4.43 7.99 1.28
C ARG A 139 5.40 9.04 1.84
N ARG A 140 5.07 9.70 2.95
CA ARG A 140 5.98 10.64 3.63
C ARG A 140 7.25 9.94 4.12
N ILE A 141 8.34 10.69 4.15
CA ILE A 141 9.66 10.26 4.60
C ILE A 141 9.90 10.77 6.02
N GLN A 142 10.45 9.91 6.88
CA GLN A 142 10.86 10.32 8.21
C GLN A 142 12.19 11.07 8.14
N VAL A 143 12.17 12.38 8.42
CA VAL A 143 13.37 13.24 8.40
C VAL A 143 14.05 13.31 9.76
N ARG A 144 13.32 13.09 10.84
CA ARG A 144 13.82 12.93 12.23
C ARG A 144 12.77 12.25 13.08
N LEU A 145 13.09 11.96 14.33
CA LEU A 145 12.16 11.29 15.24
C LEU A 145 10.79 11.98 15.25
N ALA A 146 9.74 11.21 14.91
CA ALA A 146 8.33 11.63 14.81
C ALA A 146 8.01 12.72 13.77
N VAL A 147 8.96 13.21 12.99
CA VAL A 147 8.75 14.21 11.92
C VAL A 147 8.78 13.53 10.56
N TRP A 148 7.69 13.72 9.82
CA TRP A 148 7.48 13.10 8.51
C TRP A 148 7.07 14.16 7.50
N GLU A 149 7.78 14.25 6.39
CA GLU A 149 7.58 15.24 5.33
C GLU A 149 7.20 14.57 4.01
N GLU A 150 6.58 15.32 3.11
CA GLU A 150 6.42 14.88 1.72
C GLU A 150 7.80 14.60 1.13
N VAL A 151 7.86 13.68 0.16
CA VAL A 151 9.14 13.18 -0.33
C VAL A 151 10.02 14.29 -0.93
N GLU A 152 9.41 15.29 -1.54
CA GLU A 152 10.10 16.45 -2.12
C GLU A 152 10.75 17.33 -1.02
N ASP A 153 10.00 17.63 0.03
CA ASP A 153 10.48 18.42 1.16
C ASP A 153 11.57 17.64 1.93
N ALA A 154 11.37 16.34 2.11
CA ALA A 154 12.33 15.47 2.78
C ALA A 154 13.67 15.41 2.03
N GLN A 155 13.67 15.38 0.68
CA GLN A 155 14.90 15.45 -0.10
C GLN A 155 15.67 16.74 0.19
N PHE A 156 14.97 17.87 0.27
CA PHE A 156 15.58 19.16 0.62
C PHE A 156 16.08 19.16 2.08
N THR A 157 15.23 18.77 3.04
CA THR A 157 15.58 18.74 4.47
C THR A 157 16.78 17.85 4.78
N LEU A 158 16.89 16.71 4.08
CA LEU A 158 17.98 15.75 4.27
C LEU A 158 19.18 15.98 3.33
N ALA A 159 19.17 17.06 2.55
CA ALA A 159 20.18 17.38 1.55
C ALA A 159 20.48 16.18 0.61
N ILE A 160 19.42 15.53 0.12
CA ILE A 160 19.53 14.39 -0.79
C ILE A 160 19.54 14.93 -2.21
N GLU A 161 20.71 14.93 -2.81
CA GLU A 161 20.87 15.29 -4.22
C GLU A 161 20.66 14.05 -5.11
N ALA A 162 19.97 14.23 -6.22
CA ALA A 162 19.78 13.18 -7.23
C ALA A 162 21.06 12.99 -8.08
N ALA A 163 22.22 12.87 -7.42
CA ALA A 163 23.51 12.68 -8.03
C ALA A 163 24.16 11.39 -7.45
N GLY A 164 24.43 10.42 -8.31
CA GLY A 164 25.04 9.17 -7.88
C GLY A 164 24.04 8.19 -7.25
N THR A 165 24.29 7.81 -6.00
CA THR A 165 23.46 6.84 -5.26
C THR A 165 22.52 7.52 -4.27
N LEU A 166 21.37 6.92 -4.02
CA LEU A 166 20.34 7.40 -3.09
C LEU A 166 20.13 6.42 -1.93
N PRO A 167 19.63 6.91 -0.77
CA PRO A 167 19.22 6.01 0.31
C PRO A 167 18.13 5.02 -0.12
N SER A 168 18.17 3.82 0.44
CA SER A 168 17.09 2.85 0.32
C SER A 168 15.88 3.27 1.14
N LEU A 169 14.65 3.04 0.63
CA LEU A 169 13.43 3.29 1.37
C LEU A 169 12.99 2.04 2.13
N HIS A 170 12.93 2.14 3.45
CA HIS A 170 12.42 1.09 4.31
C HIS A 170 10.98 1.42 4.75
N PRO A 171 10.02 0.50 4.57
CA PRO A 171 8.63 0.79 4.89
C PRO A 171 8.39 0.91 6.40
N GLY A 172 7.61 1.91 6.79
CA GLY A 172 7.17 2.16 8.16
C GLY A 172 5.75 2.74 8.17
N VAL A 173 5.30 3.24 9.32
CA VAL A 173 4.02 3.94 9.45
C VAL A 173 4.21 5.20 10.26
N CYS A 174 3.77 6.35 9.74
CA CYS A 174 3.80 7.60 10.50
C CYS A 174 2.69 7.63 11.57
N VAL A 175 2.91 8.41 12.63
CA VAL A 175 1.95 8.51 13.75
C VAL A 175 0.56 8.93 13.28
N THR A 176 0.48 9.89 12.35
CA THR A 176 -0.78 10.38 11.80
C THR A 176 -1.58 9.26 11.10
N CYS A 177 -0.94 8.49 10.21
CA CYS A 177 -1.60 7.38 9.54
C CYS A 177 -1.99 6.27 10.51
N LYS A 178 -1.13 5.92 11.46
CA LYS A 178 -1.45 4.94 12.49
C LYS A 178 -2.67 5.34 13.30
N GLN A 179 -2.74 6.59 13.76
CA GLN A 179 -3.88 7.10 14.50
C GLN A 179 -5.15 7.15 13.66
N ALA A 180 -5.07 7.58 12.38
CA ALA A 180 -6.21 7.62 11.49
C ALA A 180 -6.78 6.21 11.27
N LEU A 181 -5.94 5.23 10.97
CA LEU A 181 -6.35 3.84 10.79
C LEU A 181 -7.01 3.25 12.05
N LEU A 182 -6.45 3.52 13.22
CA LEU A 182 -7.02 3.02 14.48
C LEU A 182 -8.32 3.72 14.86
N LYS A 183 -8.51 5.01 14.48
CA LYS A 183 -9.76 5.76 14.72
C LYS A 183 -10.89 5.34 13.79
N THR A 184 -10.59 4.98 12.54
CA THR A 184 -11.59 4.45 11.59
C THR A 184 -12.30 3.23 12.18
N PHE A 185 -11.69 2.59 13.17
CA PHE A 185 -12.21 1.43 13.86
C PHE A 185 -12.07 1.60 15.39
N PRO A 186 -12.97 2.32 16.04
CA PRO A 186 -12.93 2.41 17.50
C PRO A 186 -12.97 1.01 18.11
N ALA A 187 -12.16 0.79 19.14
CA ALA A 187 -12.20 -0.46 19.88
C ALA A 187 -13.64 -0.75 20.32
N ARG A 188 -14.13 -1.98 20.15
CA ARG A 188 -15.38 -2.36 20.81
C ARG A 188 -15.19 -2.07 22.30
N VAL A 189 -16.01 -1.17 22.83
CA VAL A 189 -16.22 -1.10 24.28
C VAL A 189 -16.89 -2.43 24.61
N ALA A 190 -16.19 -3.25 25.39
CA ALA A 190 -16.68 -4.53 25.89
C ALA A 190 -17.88 -4.31 26.80
#